data_1fd0029bd210dc1b7b5614e1406fcba2
#
_entry.id   1fd0029bd210dc1b7b5614e1406fcba2
#
_cell.length_a   1.000
_cell.length_b   1.000
_cell.length_c   1.000
_cell.angle_alpha   90.00
_cell.angle_beta   90.00
_cell.angle_gamma   90.00
#
_symmetry.space_group_name_H-M   'P 1'
#
loop_
_entity.id
_entity.type
_entity.pdbx_description
1 polymer ?
#
loop_
_entity_poly.entity_id
_entity_poly.type
_entity_poly.pdbx_seq_one_letter_code
_entity_poly.pdbx_strand_id
1 'polypeptide(L)'
;QSPIKGIMGMAGNIVNALYIVVLTLLAATPIGVGGAIYLNEYAKPGKFVSLVQFTIETLTGIPSIIFGLFGNVFFGKIFGYSMLTGALTLTIMVLPLIARNTQEALQTVPDSYRSGALGIGATKWYMIRTILLPSAMPGILTGVILAIGRIVGESAALLFTAGSGYYLPKGGMGLFRKLFESGGTMTIELYLQMAKGKYDVAFGIACVLLALVLLLNLLTKYLAGRLNVENRK
;
A
#
# COMPACT_ATOMS: atom_id res chain seq x y z
N GLN A 1 -13.52 -10.10 -20.92
CA GLN A 1 -14.72 -9.51 -21.53
C GLN A 1 -14.69 -9.82 -23.03
N SER A 2 -15.69 -10.53 -23.51
CA SER A 2 -15.97 -10.61 -24.94
C SER A 2 -17.15 -9.67 -25.21
N PRO A 3 -16.94 -8.53 -25.87
CA PRO A 3 -18.01 -7.59 -26.18
C PRO A 3 -19.12 -8.23 -27.04
N ILE A 4 -18.79 -9.32 -27.72
CA ILE A 4 -19.71 -10.04 -28.64
C ILE A 4 -20.68 -10.96 -27.89
N LYS A 5 -20.40 -11.37 -26.64
CA LYS A 5 -21.23 -12.34 -25.88
C LYS A 5 -21.87 -11.80 -24.60
N GLY A 6 -21.73 -10.49 -24.30
CA GLY A 6 -22.25 -9.92 -23.05
C GLY A 6 -21.66 -10.51 -21.76
N ILE A 7 -20.60 -11.30 -21.87
CA ILE A 7 -19.94 -11.94 -20.74
C ILE A 7 -19.02 -10.92 -20.09
N MET A 8 -19.36 -10.47 -18.91
CA MET A 8 -18.50 -9.61 -18.09
C MET A 8 -17.43 -10.44 -17.37
N GLY A 9 -16.22 -10.42 -17.89
CA GLY A 9 -15.06 -11.03 -17.22
C GLY A 9 -14.39 -10.05 -16.26
N MET A 10 -14.20 -10.43 -14.99
CA MET A 10 -13.54 -9.63 -13.96
C MET A 10 -12.01 -9.83 -13.91
N ALA A 11 -11.46 -10.71 -14.74
CA ALA A 11 -10.04 -11.06 -14.70
C ALA A 11 -9.12 -9.84 -14.85
N GLY A 12 -9.44 -8.89 -15.73
CA GLY A 12 -8.66 -7.66 -15.89
C GLY A 12 -8.64 -6.79 -14.64
N ASN A 13 -9.80 -6.67 -13.97
CA ASN A 13 -9.92 -5.88 -12.75
C ASN A 13 -9.18 -6.54 -11.55
N ILE A 14 -9.20 -7.88 -11.46
CA ILE A 14 -8.42 -8.62 -10.44
C ILE A 14 -6.92 -8.40 -10.67
N VAL A 15 -6.44 -8.58 -11.90
CA VAL A 15 -5.02 -8.35 -12.23
C VAL A 15 -4.61 -6.91 -11.97
N ASN A 16 -5.44 -5.93 -12.34
CA ASN A 16 -5.19 -4.52 -12.07
C ASN A 16 -5.15 -4.24 -10.55
N ALA A 17 -6.06 -4.83 -9.76
CA ALA A 17 -6.07 -4.67 -8.31
C ALA A 17 -4.78 -5.22 -7.68
N LEU A 18 -4.33 -6.41 -8.07
CA LEU A 18 -3.07 -6.99 -7.59
C LEU A 18 -1.86 -6.17 -8.05
N TYR A 19 -1.87 -5.72 -9.29
CA TYR A 19 -0.79 -4.94 -9.87
C TYR A 19 -0.61 -3.59 -9.14
N ILE A 20 -1.70 -2.88 -8.85
CA ILE A 20 -1.62 -1.60 -8.14
C ILE A 20 -1.17 -1.78 -6.68
N VAL A 21 -1.57 -2.88 -6.02
CA VAL A 21 -1.08 -3.22 -4.68
C VAL A 21 0.43 -3.37 -4.69
N VAL A 22 0.96 -4.17 -5.62
CA VAL A 22 2.41 -4.41 -5.72
C VAL A 22 3.17 -3.12 -6.01
N LEU A 23 2.72 -2.32 -6.99
CA LEU A 23 3.36 -1.05 -7.34
C LEU A 23 3.38 -0.06 -6.17
N THR A 24 2.24 0.10 -5.51
CA THR A 24 2.11 1.00 -4.36
C THR A 24 3.03 0.56 -3.22
N LEU A 25 3.05 -0.73 -2.87
CA LEU A 25 3.88 -1.24 -1.79
C LEU A 25 5.37 -1.18 -2.10
N LEU A 26 5.78 -1.41 -3.35
CA LEU A 26 7.18 -1.28 -3.77
C LEU A 26 7.72 0.14 -3.55
N ALA A 27 6.87 1.17 -3.69
CA ALA A 27 7.25 2.55 -3.42
C ALA A 27 7.03 2.93 -1.95
N ALA A 28 5.85 2.64 -1.39
CA ALA A 28 5.45 3.11 -0.07
C ALA A 28 6.23 2.43 1.06
N THR A 29 6.52 1.11 0.95
CA THR A 29 7.16 0.36 2.04
C THR A 29 8.60 0.82 2.30
N PRO A 30 9.51 0.89 1.31
CA PRO A 30 10.87 1.34 1.58
C PRO A 30 10.93 2.80 2.05
N ILE A 31 10.08 3.68 1.51
CA ILE A 31 10.03 5.09 1.91
C ILE A 31 9.46 5.21 3.33
N GLY A 32 8.35 4.54 3.63
CA GLY A 32 7.68 4.60 4.93
C GLY A 32 8.52 4.00 6.05
N VAL A 33 9.10 2.80 5.83
CA VAL A 33 9.98 2.14 6.79
C VAL A 33 11.28 2.92 6.97
N GLY A 34 11.91 3.36 5.88
CA GLY A 34 13.15 4.16 5.94
C GLY A 34 12.94 5.50 6.64
N GLY A 35 11.85 6.19 6.34
CA GLY A 35 11.47 7.43 7.01
C GLY A 35 11.21 7.25 8.51
N ALA A 36 10.52 6.18 8.88
CA ALA A 36 10.26 5.84 10.28
C ALA A 36 11.55 5.53 11.05
N ILE A 37 12.47 4.76 10.46
CA ILE A 37 13.77 4.49 11.05
C ILE A 37 14.55 5.80 11.24
N TYR A 38 14.56 6.66 10.24
CA TYR A 38 15.22 7.96 10.33
C TYR A 38 14.66 8.79 11.49
N LEU A 39 13.33 8.93 11.56
CA LEU A 39 12.66 9.72 12.60
C LEU A 39 12.85 9.14 14.00
N ASN A 40 12.89 7.81 14.14
CA ASN A 40 13.02 7.17 15.46
C ASN A 40 14.47 7.07 15.94
N GLU A 41 15.41 6.78 15.04
CA GLU A 41 16.79 6.44 15.44
C GLU A 41 17.79 7.56 15.17
N TYR A 42 17.60 8.39 14.16
CA TYR A 42 18.59 9.41 13.74
C TYR A 42 18.16 10.84 14.04
N ALA A 43 16.89 11.14 13.92
CA ALA A 43 16.41 12.50 14.09
C ALA A 43 16.47 12.93 15.56
N LYS A 44 17.02 14.12 15.82
CA LYS A 44 16.99 14.70 17.16
C LYS A 44 15.61 15.25 17.47
N PRO A 45 15.08 15.06 18.69
CA PRO A 45 13.83 15.68 19.11
C PRO A 45 13.87 17.19 18.87
N GLY A 46 12.85 17.72 18.20
CA GLY A 46 12.80 19.15 17.87
C GLY A 46 11.62 19.49 16.95
N LYS A 47 11.51 20.78 16.61
CA LYS A 47 10.40 21.33 15.80
C LYS A 47 10.19 20.61 14.46
N PHE A 48 11.27 20.18 13.82
CA PHE A 48 11.20 19.44 12.53
C PHE A 48 10.53 18.07 12.72
N VAL A 49 10.97 17.29 13.71
CA VAL A 49 10.37 15.96 13.97
C VAL A 49 8.91 16.10 14.36
N SER A 50 8.59 17.07 15.22
CA SER A 50 7.20 17.37 15.61
C SER A 50 6.34 17.76 14.41
N LEU A 51 6.86 18.57 13.48
CA LEU A 51 6.14 18.96 12.25
C LEU A 51 5.87 17.75 11.35
N VAL A 52 6.89 16.88 11.17
CA VAL A 52 6.72 15.67 10.35
C VAL A 52 5.70 14.71 10.98
N GLN A 53 5.75 14.50 12.30
CA GLN A 53 4.77 13.68 13.01
C GLN A 53 3.36 14.26 12.89
N PHE A 54 3.19 15.55 13.10
CA PHE A 54 1.92 16.23 12.90
C PHE A 54 1.40 16.08 11.47
N THR A 55 2.28 16.16 10.47
CA THR A 55 1.92 15.96 9.07
C THR A 55 1.45 14.52 8.81
N ILE A 56 2.17 13.52 9.33
CA ILE A 56 1.78 12.11 9.25
C ILE A 56 0.38 11.89 9.85
N GLU A 57 0.13 12.43 11.04
CA GLU A 57 -1.18 12.33 11.71
C GLU A 57 -2.29 13.01 10.90
N THR A 58 -2.04 14.22 10.41
CA THR A 58 -3.00 14.97 9.61
C THR A 58 -3.36 14.24 8.32
N LEU A 59 -2.36 13.70 7.60
CA LEU A 59 -2.57 12.98 6.35
C LEU A 59 -3.42 11.71 6.54
N THR A 60 -3.36 11.05 7.70
CA THR A 60 -4.20 9.87 7.96
C THR A 60 -5.68 10.20 8.07
N GLY A 61 -6.04 11.44 8.44
CA GLY A 61 -7.42 11.92 8.56
C GLY A 61 -8.03 12.45 7.26
N ILE A 62 -7.24 12.64 6.20
CA ILE A 62 -7.74 13.21 4.94
C ILE A 62 -8.58 12.16 4.19
N PRO A 63 -9.80 12.51 3.71
CA PRO A 63 -10.60 11.64 2.86
C PRO A 63 -9.88 11.24 1.57
N SER A 64 -9.99 9.96 1.17
CA SER A 64 -9.26 9.41 0.02
C SER A 64 -9.57 10.10 -1.32
N ILE A 65 -10.78 10.63 -1.47
CA ILE A 65 -11.16 11.40 -2.66
C ILE A 65 -10.29 12.63 -2.87
N ILE A 66 -9.84 13.28 -1.79
CA ILE A 66 -8.94 14.44 -1.86
C ILE A 66 -7.57 14.02 -2.39
N PHE A 67 -7.05 12.86 -1.95
CA PHE A 67 -5.83 12.29 -2.53
C PHE A 67 -5.99 11.99 -4.02
N GLY A 68 -7.17 11.51 -4.44
CA GLY A 68 -7.48 11.27 -5.85
C GLY A 68 -7.46 12.53 -6.69
N LEU A 69 -8.10 13.60 -6.21
CA LEU A 69 -8.09 14.89 -6.90
C LEU A 69 -6.69 15.50 -6.97
N PHE A 70 -5.95 15.46 -5.85
CA PHE A 70 -4.56 15.90 -5.82
C PHE A 70 -3.67 15.10 -6.78
N GLY A 71 -3.78 13.75 -6.74
CA GLY A 71 -3.03 12.86 -7.61
C GLY A 71 -3.33 13.07 -9.09
N ASN A 72 -4.59 13.35 -9.45
CA ASN A 72 -4.96 13.69 -10.81
C ASN A 72 -4.33 15.02 -11.26
N VAL A 73 -4.38 16.05 -10.43
CA VAL A 73 -3.80 17.35 -10.77
C VAL A 73 -2.27 17.29 -10.85
N PHE A 74 -1.61 16.53 -9.97
CA PHE A 74 -0.15 16.48 -9.85
C PHE A 74 0.47 15.45 -10.81
N PHE A 75 0.06 14.19 -10.69
CA PHE A 75 0.61 13.08 -11.48
C PHE A 75 -0.15 12.88 -12.79
N GLY A 76 -1.47 13.10 -12.79
CA GLY A 76 -2.30 12.91 -13.97
C GLY A 76 -1.97 13.88 -15.10
N LYS A 77 -1.46 15.07 -14.81
CA LYS A 77 -0.95 16.00 -15.84
C LYS A 77 0.29 15.47 -16.55
N ILE A 78 1.09 14.63 -15.89
CA ILE A 78 2.35 14.10 -16.43
C ILE A 78 2.12 12.74 -17.10
N PHE A 79 1.40 11.84 -16.44
CA PHE A 79 1.24 10.43 -16.83
C PHE A 79 -0.17 10.07 -17.33
N GLY A 80 -1.09 11.04 -17.34
CA GLY A 80 -2.50 10.80 -17.68
C GLY A 80 -3.21 9.89 -16.67
N TYR A 81 -4.39 9.39 -17.06
CA TYR A 81 -5.07 8.32 -16.33
C TYR A 81 -4.32 7.00 -16.53
N SER A 82 -3.57 6.58 -15.54
CA SER A 82 -2.70 5.40 -15.64
C SER A 82 -2.54 4.67 -14.31
N MET A 83 -2.13 3.39 -14.38
CA MET A 83 -1.80 2.62 -13.19
C MET A 83 -0.68 3.27 -12.37
N LEU A 84 0.27 3.94 -13.04
CA LEU A 84 1.35 4.67 -12.38
C LEU A 84 0.81 5.86 -11.58
N THR A 85 -0.06 6.68 -12.18
CA THR A 85 -0.72 7.80 -11.49
C THR A 85 -1.48 7.32 -10.27
N GLY A 86 -2.23 6.22 -10.40
CA GLY A 86 -2.93 5.59 -9.29
C GLY A 86 -1.98 5.10 -8.19
N ALA A 87 -0.92 4.38 -8.56
CA ALA A 87 0.05 3.85 -7.61
C ALA A 87 0.81 4.95 -6.85
N LEU A 88 1.23 6.02 -7.52
CA LEU A 88 1.88 7.17 -6.87
C LEU A 88 0.93 7.88 -5.89
N THR A 89 -0.32 8.05 -6.28
CA THR A 89 -1.35 8.66 -5.42
C THR A 89 -1.60 7.80 -4.18
N LEU A 90 -1.78 6.49 -4.35
CA LEU A 90 -1.95 5.56 -3.23
C LEU A 90 -0.69 5.46 -2.37
N THR A 91 0.49 5.61 -2.95
CA THR A 91 1.74 5.66 -2.19
C THR A 91 1.71 6.80 -1.18
N ILE A 92 1.37 8.01 -1.59
CA ILE A 92 1.24 9.16 -0.67
C ILE A 92 0.17 8.88 0.40
N MET A 93 -0.94 8.25 0.03
CA MET A 93 -2.06 7.96 0.93
C MET A 93 -1.72 6.92 2.00
N VAL A 94 -0.95 5.86 1.66
CA VAL A 94 -0.62 4.77 2.61
C VAL A 94 0.71 4.96 3.33
N LEU A 95 1.57 5.84 2.84
CA LEU A 95 2.88 6.12 3.41
C LEU A 95 2.81 6.52 4.90
N PRO A 96 1.91 7.43 5.34
CA PRO A 96 1.73 7.77 6.75
C PRO A 96 1.37 6.55 7.60
N LEU A 97 0.51 5.66 7.10
CA LEU A 97 0.09 4.45 7.80
C LEU A 97 1.27 3.50 8.03
N ILE A 98 2.09 3.24 6.99
CA ILE A 98 3.28 2.39 7.10
C ILE A 98 4.32 3.02 8.02
N ALA A 99 4.58 4.32 7.87
CA ALA A 99 5.56 5.03 8.69
C ALA A 99 5.16 4.99 10.18
N ARG A 100 3.91 5.28 10.51
CA ARG A 100 3.41 5.27 11.88
C ARG A 100 3.51 3.88 12.53
N ASN A 101 3.01 2.85 11.86
CA ASN A 101 3.11 1.48 12.38
C ASN A 101 4.55 1.03 12.57
N THR A 102 5.46 1.46 11.67
CA THR A 102 6.88 1.17 11.79
C THR A 102 7.51 1.89 12.98
N GLN A 103 7.17 3.17 13.21
CA GLN A 103 7.64 3.92 14.38
C GLN A 103 7.16 3.27 15.68
N GLU A 104 5.86 2.95 15.77
CA GLU A 104 5.28 2.27 16.94
C GLU A 104 5.98 0.93 17.19
N ALA A 105 6.22 0.13 16.14
CA ALA A 105 6.95 -1.13 16.25
C ALA A 105 8.39 -0.96 16.73
N LEU A 106 9.11 0.07 16.26
CA LEU A 106 10.47 0.36 16.72
C LEU A 106 10.50 0.83 18.18
N GLN A 107 9.48 1.56 18.63
CA GLN A 107 9.35 2.03 20.00
C GLN A 107 9.04 0.92 21.02
N THR A 108 8.42 -0.19 20.60
CA THR A 108 8.18 -1.35 21.47
C THR A 108 9.46 -2.12 21.79
N VAL A 109 10.54 -1.94 21.00
CA VAL A 109 11.83 -2.61 21.27
C VAL A 109 12.51 -1.97 22.48
N PRO A 110 12.84 -2.75 23.54
CA PRO A 110 13.44 -2.23 24.75
C PRO A 110 14.76 -1.46 24.51
N ASP A 111 14.98 -0.36 25.25
CA ASP A 111 16.20 0.45 25.12
C ASP A 111 17.47 -0.28 25.54
N SER A 112 17.36 -1.34 26.35
CA SER A 112 18.48 -2.23 26.69
C SER A 112 19.13 -2.86 25.45
N TYR A 113 18.37 -3.10 24.37
CA TYR A 113 18.95 -3.61 23.12
C TYR A 113 19.81 -2.56 22.42
N ARG A 114 19.40 -1.28 22.49
CA ARG A 114 20.16 -0.16 21.94
C ARG A 114 21.45 0.07 22.73
N SER A 115 21.31 0.22 24.04
CA SER A 115 22.45 0.46 24.94
C SER A 115 23.42 -0.72 24.97
N GLY A 116 22.93 -1.96 24.99
CA GLY A 116 23.74 -3.16 24.95
C GLY A 116 24.57 -3.27 23.66
N ALA A 117 23.93 -3.06 22.49
CA ALA A 117 24.63 -3.11 21.21
C ALA A 117 25.71 -2.02 21.09
N LEU A 118 25.40 -0.79 21.49
CA LEU A 118 26.37 0.31 21.48
C LEU A 118 27.49 0.10 22.51
N GLY A 119 27.17 -0.49 23.67
CA GLY A 119 28.15 -0.78 24.75
C GLY A 119 29.23 -1.78 24.33
N ILE A 120 28.93 -2.74 23.45
CA ILE A 120 29.91 -3.68 22.87
C ILE A 120 30.62 -3.11 21.62
N GLY A 121 30.39 -1.82 21.27
CA GLY A 121 31.04 -1.16 20.15
C GLY A 121 30.38 -1.35 18.78
N ALA A 122 29.11 -1.86 18.72
CA ALA A 122 28.41 -1.96 17.47
C ALA A 122 28.09 -0.58 16.87
N THR A 123 28.20 -0.45 15.55
CA THR A 123 27.78 0.79 14.87
C THR A 123 26.25 0.92 14.90
N LYS A 124 25.75 2.15 14.84
CA LYS A 124 24.31 2.42 14.86
C LYS A 124 23.57 1.70 13.71
N TRP A 125 24.15 1.68 12.51
CA TRP A 125 23.58 0.96 11.37
C TRP A 125 23.53 -0.56 11.59
N TYR A 126 24.59 -1.13 12.16
CA TYR A 126 24.61 -2.56 12.49
C TYR A 126 23.53 -2.90 13.51
N MET A 127 23.40 -2.12 14.58
CA MET A 127 22.35 -2.27 15.59
C MET A 127 20.94 -2.24 14.95
N ILE A 128 20.67 -1.25 14.08
CA ILE A 128 19.38 -1.10 13.42
C ILE A 128 19.07 -2.33 12.56
N ARG A 129 20.00 -2.71 11.69
CA ARG A 129 19.78 -3.79 10.72
C ARG A 129 19.69 -5.17 11.37
N THR A 130 20.50 -5.43 12.41
CA THR A 130 20.67 -6.77 12.97
C THR A 130 19.80 -7.02 14.21
N ILE A 131 19.44 -5.97 14.93
CA ILE A 131 18.71 -6.10 16.21
C ILE A 131 17.33 -5.44 16.11
N LEU A 132 17.27 -4.13 15.81
CA LEU A 132 16.02 -3.39 15.91
C LEU A 132 15.01 -3.78 14.82
N LEU A 133 15.43 -3.82 13.55
CA LEU A 133 14.55 -4.18 12.44
C LEU A 133 13.98 -5.61 12.56
N PRO A 134 14.78 -6.65 12.85
CA PRO A 134 14.23 -7.98 13.10
C PRO A 134 13.28 -8.03 14.27
N SER A 135 13.56 -7.31 15.36
CA SER A 135 12.70 -7.26 16.54
C SER A 135 11.38 -6.51 16.29
N ALA A 136 11.41 -5.45 15.46
CA ALA A 136 10.22 -4.67 15.08
C ALA A 136 9.45 -5.27 13.89
N MET A 137 9.98 -6.31 13.24
CA MET A 137 9.41 -6.88 12.01
C MET A 137 7.92 -7.25 12.12
N PRO A 138 7.43 -7.87 13.22
CA PRO A 138 6.02 -8.20 13.36
C PRO A 138 5.11 -6.96 13.23
N GLY A 139 5.47 -5.85 13.87
CA GLY A 139 4.70 -4.61 13.79
C GLY A 139 4.81 -3.92 12.43
N ILE A 140 5.99 -3.94 11.79
CA ILE A 140 6.18 -3.44 10.43
C ILE A 140 5.29 -4.21 9.46
N LEU A 141 5.28 -5.54 9.54
CA LEU A 141 4.43 -6.38 8.69
C LEU A 141 2.94 -6.11 8.93
N THR A 142 2.53 -5.85 10.17
CA THR A 142 1.15 -5.43 10.48
C THR A 142 0.80 -4.15 9.74
N GLY A 143 1.67 -3.15 9.74
CA GLY A 143 1.47 -1.90 8.98
C GLY A 143 1.32 -2.14 7.48
N VAL A 144 2.13 -3.03 6.91
CA VAL A 144 2.03 -3.41 5.48
C VAL A 144 0.72 -4.14 5.18
N ILE A 145 0.28 -5.06 6.05
CA ILE A 145 -1.01 -5.78 5.89
C ILE A 145 -2.18 -4.79 5.91
N LEU A 146 -2.18 -3.85 6.84
CA LEU A 146 -3.20 -2.80 6.89
C LEU A 146 -3.19 -1.92 5.63
N ALA A 147 -2.01 -1.60 5.10
CA ALA A 147 -1.87 -0.86 3.85
C ALA A 147 -2.43 -1.65 2.65
N ILE A 148 -2.19 -2.97 2.55
CA ILE A 148 -2.78 -3.82 1.52
C ILE A 148 -4.31 -3.75 1.57
N GLY A 149 -4.91 -3.93 2.75
CA GLY A 149 -6.36 -3.84 2.92
C GLY A 149 -6.92 -2.50 2.46
N ARG A 150 -6.25 -1.40 2.80
CA ARG A 150 -6.63 -0.04 2.39
C ARG A 150 -6.51 0.17 0.88
N ILE A 151 -5.44 -0.31 0.24
CA ILE A 151 -5.23 -0.21 -1.21
C ILE A 151 -6.30 -1.00 -1.98
N VAL A 152 -6.57 -2.24 -1.56
CA VAL A 152 -7.55 -3.11 -2.25
C VAL A 152 -8.96 -2.55 -2.14
N GLY A 153 -9.31 -1.94 -1.00
CA GLY A 153 -10.62 -1.32 -0.78
C GLY A 153 -10.80 0.05 -1.43
N GLU A 154 -9.72 0.66 -1.97
CA GLU A 154 -9.77 2.03 -2.47
C GLU A 154 -10.46 2.11 -3.84
N SER A 155 -11.46 2.98 -3.93
CA SER A 155 -12.17 3.26 -5.18
C SER A 155 -12.12 4.74 -5.56
N ALA A 156 -12.32 5.64 -4.60
CA ALA A 156 -12.48 7.07 -4.85
C ALA A 156 -11.20 7.69 -5.43
N ALA A 157 -10.04 7.47 -4.79
CA ALA A 157 -8.77 7.98 -5.29
C ALA A 157 -8.41 7.40 -6.66
N LEU A 158 -8.65 6.09 -6.86
CA LEU A 158 -8.32 5.39 -8.10
C LEU A 158 -9.22 5.78 -9.27
N LEU A 159 -10.49 6.09 -9.02
CA LEU A 159 -11.40 6.55 -10.06
C LEU A 159 -10.88 7.82 -10.76
N PHE A 160 -10.25 8.73 -9.99
CA PHE A 160 -9.70 9.99 -10.50
C PHE A 160 -8.27 9.86 -11.05
N THR A 161 -7.59 8.73 -10.85
CA THR A 161 -6.16 8.60 -11.16
C THR A 161 -5.83 7.45 -12.08
N ALA A 162 -6.30 6.24 -11.77
CA ALA A 162 -6.02 5.04 -12.55
C ALA A 162 -6.99 4.84 -13.73
N GLY A 163 -8.20 5.42 -13.62
CA GLY A 163 -9.25 5.26 -14.62
C GLY A 163 -9.95 3.90 -14.54
N SER A 164 -10.63 3.49 -15.62
CA SER A 164 -11.52 2.32 -15.65
C SER A 164 -11.18 1.26 -16.71
N GLY A 165 -9.96 1.26 -17.24
CA GLY A 165 -9.53 0.26 -18.23
C GLY A 165 -9.44 -1.16 -17.64
N TYR A 166 -9.85 -2.19 -18.39
CA TYR A 166 -9.91 -3.59 -17.94
C TYR A 166 -9.11 -4.55 -18.84
N TYR A 167 -8.19 -4.03 -19.64
CA TYR A 167 -7.37 -4.85 -20.52
C TYR A 167 -6.28 -5.58 -19.75
N LEU A 168 -6.11 -6.87 -20.07
CA LEU A 168 -5.01 -7.68 -19.56
C LEU A 168 -3.69 -7.30 -20.25
N PRO A 169 -2.56 -7.33 -19.55
CA PRO A 169 -1.24 -7.14 -20.16
C PRO A 169 -0.98 -8.23 -21.19
N LYS A 170 -0.49 -7.85 -22.37
CA LYS A 170 -0.16 -8.77 -23.46
C LYS A 170 1.37 -8.89 -23.60
N GLY A 171 1.90 -10.11 -23.42
CA GLY A 171 3.33 -10.40 -23.59
C GLY A 171 4.23 -9.97 -22.43
N GLY A 172 5.52 -10.34 -22.47
CA GLY A 172 6.47 -10.10 -21.37
C GLY A 172 6.76 -8.63 -21.05
N MET A 173 6.77 -7.73 -22.05
CA MET A 173 6.86 -6.28 -21.85
C MET A 173 5.51 -5.64 -21.50
N GLY A 174 4.43 -6.40 -21.52
CA GLY A 174 3.08 -5.88 -21.26
C GLY A 174 2.89 -5.37 -19.82
N LEU A 175 3.62 -5.91 -18.84
CA LEU A 175 3.60 -5.42 -17.46
C LEU A 175 4.17 -4.00 -17.35
N PHE A 176 5.29 -3.70 -18.03
CA PHE A 176 5.86 -2.35 -18.00
C PHE A 176 4.97 -1.34 -18.75
N ARG A 177 4.45 -1.74 -19.92
CA ARG A 177 3.53 -0.90 -20.69
C ARG A 177 2.25 -0.61 -19.91
N LYS A 178 1.79 -1.58 -19.11
CA LYS A 178 0.60 -1.45 -18.25
C LYS A 178 0.72 -0.33 -17.21
N LEU A 179 1.93 0.06 -16.80
CA LEU A 179 2.15 1.21 -15.91
C LEU A 179 1.50 2.49 -16.46
N PHE A 180 1.60 2.71 -17.76
CA PHE A 180 1.13 3.92 -18.44
C PHE A 180 -0.26 3.78 -19.06
N GLU A 181 -0.91 2.62 -18.87
CA GLU A 181 -2.27 2.38 -19.33
C GLU A 181 -3.28 2.59 -18.20
N SER A 182 -4.49 2.99 -18.57
CA SER A 182 -5.62 3.05 -17.65
C SER A 182 -5.96 1.65 -17.13
N GLY A 183 -6.27 1.53 -15.83
CA GLY A 183 -6.60 0.26 -15.21
C GLY A 183 -7.63 0.38 -14.09
N GLY A 184 -8.86 -0.06 -14.36
CA GLY A 184 -9.91 -0.15 -13.36
C GLY A 184 -9.70 -1.35 -12.43
N THR A 185 -9.73 -1.10 -11.13
CA THR A 185 -9.74 -2.15 -10.09
C THR A 185 -11.14 -2.73 -9.90
N MET A 186 -11.25 -3.78 -9.08
CA MET A 186 -12.56 -4.37 -8.76
C MET A 186 -13.49 -3.39 -8.04
N THR A 187 -12.95 -2.54 -7.17
CA THR A 187 -13.70 -1.52 -6.44
C THR A 187 -14.26 -0.43 -7.36
N ILE A 188 -13.49 -0.02 -8.37
CA ILE A 188 -13.96 0.91 -9.41
C ILE A 188 -15.08 0.24 -10.24
N GLU A 189 -14.90 -1.01 -10.65
CA GLU A 189 -15.92 -1.73 -11.43
C GLU A 189 -17.21 -1.91 -10.62
N LEU A 190 -17.10 -2.28 -9.34
CA LEU A 190 -18.24 -2.33 -8.42
C LEU A 190 -19.02 -1.01 -8.41
N TYR A 191 -18.31 0.11 -8.20
CA TYR A 191 -18.91 1.44 -8.19
C TYR A 191 -19.62 1.76 -9.51
N LEU A 192 -18.97 1.50 -10.65
CA LEU A 192 -19.51 1.78 -11.97
C LEU A 192 -20.75 0.93 -12.30
N GLN A 193 -20.81 -0.33 -11.86
CA GLN A 193 -21.99 -1.18 -12.07
C GLN A 193 -23.16 -0.74 -11.16
N MET A 194 -22.88 -0.33 -9.93
CA MET A 194 -23.88 0.29 -9.05
C MET A 194 -24.44 1.58 -9.66
N ALA A 195 -23.59 2.46 -10.16
CA ALA A 195 -24.00 3.71 -10.80
C ALA A 195 -24.85 3.49 -12.07
N LYS A 196 -24.68 2.35 -12.76
CA LYS A 196 -25.48 1.94 -13.92
C LYS A 196 -26.78 1.21 -13.55
N GLY A 197 -27.10 1.06 -12.25
CA GLY A 197 -28.28 0.32 -11.77
C GLY A 197 -28.18 -1.20 -11.93
N LYS A 198 -27.00 -1.76 -12.24
CA LYS A 198 -26.78 -3.20 -12.41
C LYS A 198 -26.40 -3.86 -11.09
N TYR A 199 -27.34 -3.86 -10.16
CA TYR A 199 -27.11 -4.31 -8.78
C TYR A 199 -26.68 -5.78 -8.68
N ASP A 200 -27.28 -6.69 -9.46
CA ASP A 200 -26.93 -8.12 -9.44
C ASP A 200 -25.46 -8.35 -9.80
N VAL A 201 -24.97 -7.62 -10.82
CA VAL A 201 -23.56 -7.68 -11.22
C VAL A 201 -22.67 -7.08 -10.12
N ALA A 202 -23.08 -5.95 -9.55
CA ALA A 202 -22.35 -5.28 -8.49
C ALA A 202 -22.22 -6.18 -7.24
N PHE A 203 -23.29 -6.87 -6.82
CA PHE A 203 -23.24 -7.84 -5.73
C PHE A 203 -22.31 -9.02 -6.03
N GLY A 204 -22.32 -9.54 -7.26
CA GLY A 204 -21.37 -10.57 -7.69
C GLY A 204 -19.92 -10.12 -7.58
N ILE A 205 -19.62 -8.86 -8.00
CA ILE A 205 -18.28 -8.26 -7.86
C ILE A 205 -17.91 -8.10 -6.37
N ALA A 206 -18.84 -7.65 -5.53
CA ALA A 206 -18.62 -7.49 -4.11
C ALA A 206 -18.25 -8.81 -3.42
N CYS A 207 -18.93 -9.90 -3.74
CA CYS A 207 -18.61 -11.24 -3.20
C CYS A 207 -17.19 -11.68 -3.59
N VAL A 208 -16.80 -11.50 -4.86
CA VAL A 208 -15.45 -11.84 -5.32
C VAL A 208 -14.40 -10.94 -4.68
N LEU A 209 -14.69 -9.65 -4.51
CA LEU A 209 -13.81 -8.70 -3.83
C LEU A 209 -13.58 -9.11 -2.36
N LEU A 210 -14.65 -9.46 -1.64
CA LEU A 210 -14.54 -9.95 -0.26
C LEU A 210 -13.69 -11.22 -0.17
N ALA A 211 -13.89 -12.17 -1.07
CA ALA A 211 -13.08 -13.38 -1.13
C ALA A 211 -11.60 -13.06 -1.42
N LEU A 212 -11.32 -12.12 -2.34
CA LEU A 212 -9.96 -11.66 -2.65
C LEU A 212 -9.29 -11.00 -1.44
N VAL A 213 -9.99 -10.11 -0.74
CA VAL A 213 -9.48 -9.43 0.47
C VAL A 213 -9.16 -10.44 1.56
N LEU A 214 -10.07 -11.39 1.81
CA LEU A 214 -9.84 -12.47 2.79
C LEU A 214 -8.61 -13.30 2.42
N LEU A 215 -8.49 -13.70 1.16
CA LEU A 215 -7.35 -14.49 0.67
C LEU A 215 -6.04 -13.72 0.81
N LEU A 216 -6.00 -12.45 0.43
CA LEU A 216 -4.81 -11.60 0.58
C LEU A 216 -4.42 -11.42 2.05
N ASN A 217 -5.39 -11.20 2.95
CA ASN A 217 -5.13 -11.07 4.37
C ASN A 217 -4.62 -12.37 4.99
N LEU A 218 -5.18 -13.51 4.62
CA LEU A 218 -4.71 -14.82 5.08
C LEU A 218 -3.30 -15.11 4.56
N LEU A 219 -3.04 -14.84 3.29
CA LEU A 219 -1.73 -15.05 2.67
C LEU A 219 -0.65 -14.16 3.31
N THR A 220 -0.93 -12.87 3.48
CA THR A 220 0.01 -11.95 4.13
C THR A 220 0.25 -12.30 5.59
N LYS A 221 -0.79 -12.69 6.34
CA LYS A 221 -0.64 -13.17 7.72
C LYS A 221 0.20 -14.46 7.80
N TYR A 222 -0.01 -15.39 6.88
CA TYR A 222 0.78 -16.63 6.79
C TYR A 222 2.26 -16.35 6.49
N LEU A 223 2.53 -15.46 5.52
CA LEU A 223 3.89 -15.05 5.17
C LEU A 223 4.56 -14.29 6.33
N ALA A 224 3.84 -13.39 6.98
CA ALA A 224 4.31 -12.66 8.16
C ALA A 224 4.69 -13.61 9.30
N GLY A 225 3.87 -14.64 9.55
CA GLY A 225 4.16 -15.67 10.56
C GLY A 225 5.44 -16.48 10.27
N ARG A 226 5.76 -16.70 8.99
CA ARG A 226 7.01 -17.36 8.60
C ARG A 226 8.26 -16.47 8.71
N LEU A 227 8.09 -15.16 8.59
CA LEU A 227 9.16 -14.18 8.71
C LEU A 227 9.42 -13.77 10.17
N ASN A 228 8.53 -14.14 11.09
CA ASN A 228 8.67 -13.82 12.49
C ASN A 228 9.81 -14.67 13.11
N VAL A 229 10.87 -13.99 13.56
CA VAL A 229 12.09 -14.62 14.13
C VAL A 229 11.79 -15.36 15.45
N GLU A 230 10.69 -15.00 16.14
CA GLU A 230 10.27 -15.60 17.40
C GLU A 230 9.85 -17.07 17.27
N ASN A 231 9.42 -17.51 16.09
CA ASN A 231 9.02 -18.89 15.80
C ASN A 231 10.20 -19.78 15.33
N ARG A 232 11.43 -19.32 15.42
CA ARG A 232 12.65 -20.11 15.09
C ARG A 232 13.32 -20.70 16.35
N LYS A 233 12.50 -21.20 17.27
CA LYS A 233 12.96 -22.11 18.34
C LYS A 233 12.67 -23.54 17.96
#